data_41883cc802383add2108f387bfff7659
#
_entry.id   41883cc802383add2108f387bfff7659
#
_cell.length_a   1.000
_cell.length_b   1.000
_cell.length_c   1.000
_cell.angle_alpha   90.00
_cell.angle_beta   90.00
_cell.angle_gamma   90.00
#
_symmetry.space_group_name_H-M   'P 1'
#
loop_
_entity.id
_entity.type
_entity.pdbx_description
1 polymer ?
#
loop_
_entity_poly.entity_id
_entity_poly.type
_entity_poly.pdbx_seq_one_letter_code
_entity_poly.pdbx_strand_id
1 'polypeptide(L)'
;MQDVVQAYYGKELQSTADLKTSACCDADAVPDWLKPLLARVHPEVSSRYYGCGLVCPPLLEGCRVLDLGSGSGRDVYLLSQLVGASGEVVGVDMTPEQLAVAREYLPFHAEQFGYANVRFLEGQIERLEELDLEPGSFDVIVSNCVLNLSTDKPAVLRGIQRLLKPGGEFYFSDVYVDRRLPEAVQSHPVLYGECLGGALYWNDFLRMARGAAFTDPRLVSDRPLEITEPQLAALVGEARFYSATYRLFNIPELEDACEDH
;
A
#
# COMPACT_ATOMS: atom_id res chain seq x y z
N MET A 1 16.59 9.12 3.21
CA MET A 1 15.89 7.99 2.57
C MET A 1 14.64 8.44 1.82
N GLN A 2 13.77 9.27 2.39
CA GLN A 2 12.56 9.78 1.70
C GLN A 2 12.89 10.44 0.34
N ASP A 3 13.88 11.32 0.28
CA ASP A 3 14.31 11.96 -0.99
C ASP A 3 14.77 10.93 -2.03
N VAL A 4 15.39 9.82 -1.58
CA VAL A 4 15.83 8.73 -2.46
C VAL A 4 14.62 8.00 -3.03
N VAL A 5 13.63 7.67 -2.20
CA VAL A 5 12.37 7.05 -2.63
C VAL A 5 11.62 7.95 -3.60
N GLN A 6 11.46 9.22 -3.26
CA GLN A 6 10.78 10.19 -4.12
C GLN A 6 11.47 10.34 -5.49
N ALA A 7 12.82 10.40 -5.51
CA ALA A 7 13.58 10.46 -6.76
C ALA A 7 13.44 9.15 -7.57
N TYR A 8 13.43 8.00 -6.91
CA TYR A 8 13.29 6.69 -7.54
C TYR A 8 11.94 6.56 -8.27
N TYR A 9 10.83 6.84 -7.58
CA TYR A 9 9.48 6.75 -8.17
C TYR A 9 9.09 7.95 -9.04
N GLY A 10 9.69 9.13 -8.83
CA GLY A 10 9.38 10.33 -9.60
C GLY A 10 10.20 10.50 -10.87
N LYS A 11 11.46 10.00 -10.89
CA LYS A 11 12.43 10.30 -11.97
C LYS A 11 13.05 9.06 -12.60
N GLU A 12 13.31 7.99 -11.84
CA GLU A 12 14.00 6.80 -12.35
C GLU A 12 13.03 5.80 -12.95
N LEU A 13 11.90 5.52 -12.27
CA LEU A 13 10.87 4.61 -12.78
C LEU A 13 9.90 5.36 -13.70
N GLN A 14 9.79 4.93 -14.95
CA GLN A 14 8.81 5.43 -15.92
C GLN A 14 7.68 4.43 -16.14
N SER A 15 7.93 3.16 -15.89
CA SER A 15 6.96 2.08 -16.02
C SER A 15 7.30 0.92 -15.07
N THR A 16 6.33 0.04 -14.88
CA THR A 16 6.50 -1.23 -14.14
C THR A 16 7.65 -2.10 -14.68
N ALA A 17 7.99 -1.99 -15.96
CA ALA A 17 9.06 -2.76 -16.60
C ALA A 17 10.48 -2.35 -16.12
N ASP A 18 10.62 -1.21 -15.46
CA ASP A 18 11.90 -0.70 -14.98
C ASP A 18 12.33 -1.29 -13.62
N LEU A 19 11.44 -2.06 -12.96
CA LEU A 19 11.71 -2.73 -11.69
C LEU A 19 12.77 -3.83 -11.85
N LYS A 20 13.64 -3.95 -10.84
CA LYS A 20 14.79 -4.88 -10.84
C LYS A 20 14.54 -6.15 -10.05
N THR A 21 13.43 -6.23 -9.30
CA THR A 21 13.04 -7.41 -8.52
C THR A 21 11.60 -7.80 -8.82
N SER A 22 11.22 -9.03 -8.46
CA SER A 22 9.83 -9.50 -8.57
C SER A 22 8.96 -9.12 -7.37
N ALA A 23 9.45 -8.26 -6.48
CA ALA A 23 8.72 -7.84 -5.29
C ALA A 23 7.42 -7.08 -5.63
N CYS A 24 7.47 -6.26 -6.66
CA CYS A 24 6.35 -5.51 -7.18
C CYS A 24 5.87 -6.15 -8.50
N CYS A 25 4.60 -6.50 -8.57
CA CYS A 25 3.87 -7.01 -9.76
C CYS A 25 3.65 -8.52 -9.80
N ASP A 26 2.45 -8.90 -9.40
CA ASP A 26 1.86 -10.18 -9.75
C ASP A 26 0.58 -9.92 -10.58
N ALA A 27 0.77 -9.69 -11.89
CA ALA A 27 -0.35 -9.48 -12.82
C ALA A 27 -1.23 -10.73 -12.95
N ASP A 28 -0.68 -11.91 -12.64
CA ASP A 28 -1.37 -13.19 -12.76
C ASP A 28 -2.31 -13.47 -11.58
N ALA A 29 -2.15 -12.75 -10.46
CA ALA A 29 -2.97 -12.92 -9.26
C ALA A 29 -4.28 -12.10 -9.27
N VAL A 30 -4.57 -11.34 -10.33
CA VAL A 30 -5.79 -10.54 -10.39
C VAL A 30 -7.01 -11.43 -10.65
N PRO A 31 -7.99 -11.49 -9.71
CA PRO A 31 -9.22 -12.24 -9.90
C PRO A 31 -9.99 -11.81 -11.15
N ASP A 32 -10.62 -12.77 -11.83
CA ASP A 32 -11.31 -12.51 -13.10
C ASP A 32 -12.40 -11.43 -13.00
N TRP A 33 -13.06 -11.33 -11.85
CA TRP A 33 -14.11 -10.33 -11.63
C TRP A 33 -13.58 -8.89 -11.53
N LEU A 34 -12.28 -8.68 -11.22
CA LEU A 34 -11.63 -7.36 -11.19
C LEU A 34 -11.07 -6.93 -12.55
N LYS A 35 -10.76 -7.85 -13.44
CA LYS A 35 -10.19 -7.54 -14.76
C LYS A 35 -11.02 -6.53 -15.56
N PRO A 36 -12.38 -6.62 -15.62
CA PRO A 36 -13.20 -5.61 -16.28
C PRO A 36 -13.13 -4.22 -15.65
N LEU A 37 -12.98 -4.14 -14.32
CA LEU A 37 -12.86 -2.85 -13.61
C LEU A 37 -11.49 -2.22 -13.87
N LEU A 38 -10.43 -3.01 -13.83
CA LEU A 38 -9.08 -2.55 -14.17
C LEU A 38 -8.96 -2.09 -15.63
N ALA A 39 -9.66 -2.75 -16.56
CA ALA A 39 -9.69 -2.35 -17.96
C ALA A 39 -10.33 -0.98 -18.21
N ARG A 40 -11.07 -0.43 -17.26
CA ARG A 40 -11.64 0.94 -17.30
C ARG A 40 -10.70 2.01 -16.75
N VAL A 41 -9.59 1.60 -16.11
CA VAL A 41 -8.55 2.53 -15.66
C VAL A 41 -7.70 2.93 -16.87
N HIS A 42 -7.39 4.23 -16.96
CA HIS A 42 -6.61 4.75 -18.09
C HIS A 42 -5.25 4.05 -18.20
N PRO A 43 -4.79 3.67 -19.41
CA PRO A 43 -3.53 2.94 -19.60
C PRO A 43 -2.30 3.66 -19.02
N GLU A 44 -2.23 4.98 -19.13
CA GLU A 44 -1.12 5.78 -18.56
C GLU A 44 -1.04 5.67 -17.03
N VAL A 45 -2.20 5.61 -16.36
CA VAL A 45 -2.29 5.35 -14.92
C VAL A 45 -1.86 3.92 -14.60
N SER A 46 -2.36 2.94 -15.36
CA SER A 46 -2.07 1.52 -15.13
C SER A 46 -0.60 1.15 -15.39
N SER A 47 0.07 1.82 -16.34
CA SER A 47 1.48 1.53 -16.69
C SER A 47 2.48 1.91 -15.57
N ARG A 48 2.07 2.74 -14.62
CA ARG A 48 2.88 3.23 -13.50
C ARG A 48 2.48 2.58 -12.16
N TYR A 49 2.11 1.31 -12.19
CA TYR A 49 1.76 0.55 -11.00
C TYR A 49 2.95 -0.21 -10.43
N TYR A 50 3.19 -0.09 -9.12
CA TYR A 50 4.34 -0.67 -8.43
C TYR A 50 3.95 -1.45 -7.16
N GLY A 51 2.70 -1.87 -7.05
CA GLY A 51 2.21 -2.63 -5.88
C GLY A 51 2.64 -4.10 -5.89
N CYS A 52 2.72 -4.71 -4.71
CA CYS A 52 3.13 -6.11 -4.52
C CYS A 52 1.95 -7.06 -4.27
N GLY A 53 0.73 -6.55 -4.17
CA GLY A 53 -0.46 -7.33 -3.90
C GLY A 53 -1.73 -6.67 -4.41
N LEU A 54 -2.87 -7.26 -4.04
CA LEU A 54 -4.19 -6.71 -4.32
C LEU A 54 -4.80 -6.19 -3.03
N VAL A 55 -5.09 -4.88 -2.97
CA VAL A 55 -5.63 -4.21 -1.78
C VAL A 55 -7.13 -3.89 -1.93
N CYS A 56 -7.92 -4.91 -2.24
CA CYS A 56 -9.36 -4.83 -2.44
C CYS A 56 -10.09 -5.69 -1.40
N PRO A 57 -10.35 -5.19 -0.18
CA PRO A 57 -11.17 -5.89 0.79
C PRO A 57 -12.62 -6.02 0.29
N PRO A 58 -13.40 -6.99 0.80
CA PRO A 58 -14.81 -7.12 0.43
C PRO A 58 -15.69 -5.99 1.02
N LEU A 59 -16.92 -5.84 0.49
CA LEU A 59 -17.98 -4.97 1.03
C LEU A 59 -17.63 -3.47 1.05
N LEU A 60 -17.06 -2.97 -0.04
CA LEU A 60 -16.64 -1.57 -0.15
C LEU A 60 -17.77 -0.61 -0.57
N GLU A 61 -18.94 -1.09 -0.98
CA GLU A 61 -20.02 -0.23 -1.47
C GLU A 61 -20.41 0.85 -0.44
N GLY A 62 -20.40 2.11 -0.85
CA GLY A 62 -20.69 3.27 0.00
C GLY A 62 -19.61 3.65 1.00
N CYS A 63 -18.49 2.91 1.07
CA CYS A 63 -17.39 3.20 1.99
C CYS A 63 -16.63 4.46 1.61
N ARG A 64 -16.05 5.11 2.63
CA ARG A 64 -15.02 6.13 2.49
C ARG A 64 -13.66 5.49 2.68
N VAL A 65 -12.86 5.47 1.63
CA VAL A 65 -11.58 4.75 1.56
C VAL A 65 -10.41 5.74 1.44
N LEU A 66 -9.30 5.47 2.13
CA LEU A 66 -8.03 6.17 2.01
C LEU A 66 -6.98 5.22 1.47
N ASP A 67 -6.30 5.61 0.39
CA ASP A 67 -5.15 4.88 -0.17
C ASP A 67 -3.85 5.61 0.14
N LEU A 68 -2.96 4.96 0.90
CA LEU A 68 -1.67 5.49 1.32
C LEU A 68 -0.56 5.05 0.37
N GLY A 69 0.10 6.04 -0.26
CA GLY A 69 1.05 5.82 -1.33
C GLY A 69 0.35 5.49 -2.65
N SER A 70 -0.64 6.30 -2.99
CA SER A 70 -1.53 6.05 -4.13
C SER A 70 -0.85 6.09 -5.51
N GLY A 71 0.38 6.62 -5.60
CA GLY A 71 1.12 6.77 -6.84
C GLY A 71 0.31 7.46 -7.93
N SER A 72 0.30 6.89 -9.14
CA SER A 72 -0.49 7.38 -10.28
C SER A 72 -2.00 7.13 -10.15
N GLY A 73 -2.47 6.49 -9.06
CA GLY A 73 -3.88 6.35 -8.75
C GLY A 73 -4.56 5.09 -9.27
N ARG A 74 -3.84 4.06 -9.75
CA ARG A 74 -4.45 2.84 -10.28
C ARG A 74 -5.41 2.19 -9.28
N ASP A 75 -4.94 1.96 -8.04
CA ASP A 75 -5.76 1.32 -7.01
C ASP A 75 -6.88 2.25 -6.53
N VAL A 76 -6.66 3.57 -6.46
CA VAL A 76 -7.69 4.58 -6.18
C VAL A 76 -8.84 4.50 -7.19
N TYR A 77 -8.55 4.45 -8.50
CA TYR A 77 -9.58 4.36 -9.54
C TYR A 77 -10.27 3.00 -9.59
N LEU A 78 -9.58 1.93 -9.20
CA LEU A 78 -10.21 0.64 -9.00
C LEU A 78 -11.19 0.68 -7.82
N LEU A 79 -10.73 1.16 -6.67
CA LEU A 79 -11.53 1.32 -5.45
C LEU A 79 -12.73 2.25 -5.65
N SER A 80 -12.57 3.33 -6.43
CA SER A 80 -13.65 4.23 -6.81
C SER A 80 -14.84 3.51 -7.43
N GLN A 81 -14.58 2.51 -8.28
CA GLN A 81 -15.63 1.69 -8.90
C GLN A 81 -16.28 0.74 -7.89
N LEU A 82 -15.52 0.26 -6.90
CA LEU A 82 -16.01 -0.67 -5.88
C LEU A 82 -16.83 0.03 -4.79
N VAL A 83 -16.48 1.26 -4.43
CA VAL A 83 -17.28 2.03 -3.47
C VAL A 83 -18.51 2.66 -4.10
N GLY A 84 -18.52 2.84 -5.43
CA GLY A 84 -19.65 3.38 -6.17
C GLY A 84 -19.88 4.87 -5.92
N ALA A 85 -20.99 5.39 -6.48
CA ALA A 85 -21.32 6.83 -6.46
C ALA A 85 -21.59 7.40 -5.05
N SER A 86 -21.94 6.57 -4.08
CA SER A 86 -22.22 6.97 -2.69
C SER A 86 -20.98 6.94 -1.79
N GLY A 87 -19.88 6.30 -2.22
CA GLY A 87 -18.62 6.26 -1.51
C GLY A 87 -17.65 7.34 -1.95
N GLU A 88 -16.51 7.44 -1.29
CA GLU A 88 -15.41 8.37 -1.62
C GLU A 88 -14.07 7.63 -1.52
N VAL A 89 -13.15 7.93 -2.44
CA VAL A 89 -11.77 7.44 -2.35
C VAL A 89 -10.81 8.61 -2.34
N VAL A 90 -9.93 8.65 -1.33
CA VAL A 90 -8.88 9.64 -1.19
C VAL A 90 -7.53 8.95 -1.38
N GLY A 91 -6.72 9.42 -2.33
CA GLY A 91 -5.34 8.98 -2.50
C GLY A 91 -4.37 9.96 -1.85
N VAL A 92 -3.37 9.48 -1.12
CA VAL A 92 -2.26 10.28 -0.58
C VAL A 92 -0.95 9.75 -1.15
N ASP A 93 -0.14 10.65 -1.71
CA ASP A 93 1.23 10.34 -2.15
C ASP A 93 2.17 11.51 -1.92
N MET A 94 3.45 11.25 -1.74
CA MET A 94 4.46 12.30 -1.55
C MET A 94 5.14 12.72 -2.85
N THR A 95 4.88 12.01 -3.97
CA THR A 95 5.57 12.18 -5.26
C THR A 95 4.73 13.05 -6.20
N PRO A 96 5.10 14.33 -6.43
CA PRO A 96 4.32 15.23 -7.26
C PRO A 96 4.14 14.73 -8.70
N GLU A 97 5.15 14.06 -9.27
CA GLU A 97 5.10 13.50 -10.63
C GLU A 97 4.04 12.40 -10.76
N GLN A 98 3.90 11.55 -9.76
CA GLN A 98 2.86 10.52 -9.72
C GLN A 98 1.48 11.14 -9.57
N LEU A 99 1.34 12.08 -8.64
CA LEU A 99 0.09 12.81 -8.42
C LEU A 99 -0.34 13.66 -9.62
N ALA A 100 0.61 14.19 -10.40
CA ALA A 100 0.30 14.91 -11.64
C ALA A 100 -0.43 13.99 -12.63
N VAL A 101 0.07 12.76 -12.83
CA VAL A 101 -0.60 11.75 -13.65
C VAL A 101 -1.97 11.38 -13.07
N ALA A 102 -2.03 11.08 -11.77
CA ALA A 102 -3.29 10.75 -11.11
C ALA A 102 -4.36 11.83 -11.34
N ARG A 103 -4.02 13.09 -11.12
CA ARG A 103 -4.94 14.24 -11.24
C ARG A 103 -5.32 14.54 -12.68
N GLU A 104 -4.43 14.35 -13.65
CA GLU A 104 -4.69 14.57 -15.08
C GLU A 104 -5.87 13.73 -15.57
N TYR A 105 -6.01 12.51 -15.09
CA TYR A 105 -7.04 11.57 -15.52
C TYR A 105 -8.32 11.55 -14.66
N LEU A 106 -8.48 12.48 -13.69
CA LEU A 106 -9.73 12.61 -12.92
C LEU A 106 -10.97 12.83 -13.82
N PRO A 107 -10.95 13.75 -14.81
CA PRO A 107 -12.10 13.96 -15.68
C PRO A 107 -12.45 12.73 -16.52
N PHE A 108 -11.42 12.03 -17.04
CA PHE A 108 -11.60 10.78 -17.80
C PHE A 108 -12.33 9.75 -16.98
N HIS A 109 -11.89 9.48 -15.73
CA HIS A 109 -12.50 8.47 -14.88
C HIS A 109 -13.90 8.89 -14.39
N ALA A 110 -14.10 10.17 -14.10
CA ALA A 110 -15.43 10.69 -13.75
C ALA A 110 -16.46 10.48 -14.88
N GLU A 111 -16.06 10.70 -16.15
CA GLU A 111 -16.90 10.40 -17.30
C GLU A 111 -17.15 8.90 -17.48
N GLN A 112 -16.07 8.08 -17.39
CA GLN A 112 -16.14 6.63 -17.54
C GLN A 112 -17.02 5.94 -16.49
N PHE A 113 -17.01 6.45 -15.25
CA PHE A 113 -17.74 5.85 -14.13
C PHE A 113 -19.14 6.45 -13.96
N GLY A 114 -19.36 7.69 -14.47
CA GLY A 114 -20.60 8.42 -14.32
C GLY A 114 -20.73 9.21 -13.00
N TYR A 115 -19.65 9.32 -12.24
CA TYR A 115 -19.56 10.06 -10.97
C TYR A 115 -18.12 10.48 -10.66
N ALA A 116 -17.97 11.52 -9.81
CA ALA A 116 -16.68 12.08 -9.38
C ALA A 116 -16.56 11.91 -7.86
N ASN A 117 -15.97 10.80 -7.42
CA ASN A 117 -15.84 10.45 -6.00
C ASN A 117 -14.37 10.24 -5.57
N VAL A 118 -13.42 10.77 -6.34
CA VAL A 118 -11.97 10.64 -6.10
C VAL A 118 -11.33 11.98 -5.86
N ARG A 119 -10.43 12.08 -4.89
CA ARG A 119 -9.51 13.20 -4.71
C ARG A 119 -8.11 12.73 -4.34
N PHE A 120 -7.09 13.53 -4.69
CA PHE A 120 -5.69 13.25 -4.39
C PHE A 120 -5.08 14.37 -3.56
N LEU A 121 -4.38 13.98 -2.48
CA LEU A 121 -3.64 14.87 -1.59
C LEU A 121 -2.14 14.58 -1.72
N GLU A 122 -1.36 15.64 -1.71
CA GLU A 122 0.09 15.54 -1.59
C GLU A 122 0.49 15.55 -0.12
N GLY A 123 1.26 14.54 0.31
CA GLY A 123 1.71 14.45 1.69
C GLY A 123 2.46 13.17 2.00
N GLN A 124 3.11 13.19 3.16
CA GLN A 124 3.87 12.07 3.69
C GLN A 124 2.98 11.22 4.60
N ILE A 125 3.05 9.89 4.43
CA ILE A 125 2.23 8.96 5.22
C ILE A 125 2.62 8.94 6.71
N GLU A 126 3.82 9.38 7.06
CA GLU A 126 4.27 9.56 8.44
C GLU A 126 3.64 10.78 9.14
N ARG A 127 3.02 11.70 8.37
CA ARG A 127 2.50 12.99 8.84
C ARG A 127 1.05 13.19 8.42
N LEU A 128 0.22 12.16 8.58
CA LEU A 128 -1.20 12.21 8.21
C LEU A 128 -1.99 13.28 8.97
N GLU A 129 -1.49 13.73 10.13
CA GLU A 129 -2.08 14.82 10.90
C GLU A 129 -1.91 16.22 10.27
N GLU A 130 -0.95 16.38 9.34
CA GLU A 130 -0.73 17.63 8.61
C GLU A 130 -1.69 17.78 7.41
N LEU A 131 -2.41 16.69 7.04
CA LEU A 131 -3.33 16.68 5.93
C LEU A 131 -4.75 17.02 6.36
N ASP A 132 -5.54 17.59 5.43
CA ASP A 132 -6.98 17.84 5.63
C ASP A 132 -7.78 16.53 5.59
N LEU A 133 -7.56 15.69 6.63
CA LEU A 133 -8.19 14.40 6.85
C LEU A 133 -8.84 14.37 8.24
N GLU A 134 -10.16 14.22 8.26
CA GLU A 134 -10.93 14.18 9.50
C GLU A 134 -10.67 12.88 10.26
N PRO A 135 -10.31 12.93 11.57
CA PRO A 135 -10.16 11.74 12.40
C PRO A 135 -11.44 10.91 12.46
N GLY A 136 -11.29 9.58 12.49
CA GLY A 136 -12.41 8.66 12.62
C GLY A 136 -13.40 8.72 11.46
N SER A 137 -12.94 9.07 10.25
CA SER A 137 -13.84 9.29 9.11
C SER A 137 -13.74 8.24 8.01
N PHE A 138 -12.74 7.36 8.03
CA PHE A 138 -12.56 6.33 7.01
C PHE A 138 -13.08 4.97 7.48
N ASP A 139 -13.84 4.31 6.61
CA ASP A 139 -14.29 2.94 6.83
C ASP A 139 -13.14 1.96 6.58
N VAL A 140 -12.36 2.23 5.54
CA VAL A 140 -11.22 1.40 5.14
C VAL A 140 -10.04 2.31 4.79
N ILE A 141 -8.84 1.90 5.23
CA ILE A 141 -7.58 2.46 4.75
C ILE A 141 -6.84 1.33 4.06
N VAL A 142 -6.25 1.59 2.89
CA VAL A 142 -5.44 0.62 2.15
C VAL A 142 -4.02 1.15 1.94
N SER A 143 -3.09 0.23 1.69
CA SER A 143 -1.73 0.56 1.26
C SER A 143 -1.10 -0.61 0.52
N ASN A 144 -0.32 -0.35 -0.51
CA ASN A 144 0.26 -1.38 -1.37
C ASN A 144 1.75 -1.15 -1.58
N CYS A 145 2.60 -1.88 -0.86
CA CYS A 145 4.06 -1.78 -0.90
C CYS A 145 4.62 -0.38 -0.54
N VAL A 146 4.06 0.28 0.46
CA VAL A 146 4.46 1.65 0.83
C VAL A 146 4.91 1.76 2.29
N LEU A 147 4.34 0.98 3.20
CA LEU A 147 4.70 1.03 4.62
C LEU A 147 6.20 0.76 4.82
N ASN A 148 6.78 -0.16 4.06
CA ASN A 148 8.21 -0.48 4.13
C ASN A 148 9.13 0.65 3.67
N LEU A 149 8.64 1.56 2.83
CA LEU A 149 9.38 2.75 2.40
C LEU A 149 9.39 3.87 3.45
N SER A 150 8.51 3.78 4.44
CA SER A 150 8.45 4.73 5.54
C SER A 150 9.65 4.59 6.49
N THR A 151 10.20 5.73 6.91
CA THR A 151 11.26 5.81 7.92
C THR A 151 10.71 5.82 9.37
N ASP A 152 9.40 6.08 9.54
CA ASP A 152 8.70 6.04 10.84
C ASP A 152 7.38 5.27 10.73
N LYS A 153 7.50 3.95 10.56
CA LYS A 153 6.33 3.05 10.47
C LYS A 153 5.39 3.11 11.68
N PRO A 154 5.89 3.29 12.93
CA PRO A 154 5.01 3.52 14.08
C PRO A 154 4.15 4.78 13.95
N ALA A 155 4.68 5.89 13.40
CA ALA A 155 3.90 7.11 13.17
C ALA A 155 2.80 6.86 12.13
N VAL A 156 3.11 6.14 11.05
CA VAL A 156 2.11 5.74 10.03
C VAL A 156 0.98 4.95 10.67
N LEU A 157 1.28 3.90 11.45
CA LEU A 157 0.24 3.07 12.08
C LEU A 157 -0.63 3.86 13.08
N ARG A 158 -0.04 4.79 13.85
CA ARG A 158 -0.81 5.69 14.74
C ARG A 158 -1.71 6.64 13.93
N GLY A 159 -1.20 7.18 12.82
CA GLY A 159 -1.99 8.03 11.93
C GLY A 159 -3.18 7.28 11.32
N ILE A 160 -2.96 6.04 10.88
CA ILE A 160 -4.01 5.15 10.37
C ILE A 160 -5.08 4.90 11.44
N GLN A 161 -4.66 4.49 12.64
CA GLN A 161 -5.57 4.22 13.76
C GLN A 161 -6.44 5.44 14.09
N ARG A 162 -5.85 6.65 14.08
CA ARG A 162 -6.57 7.91 14.31
C ARG A 162 -7.61 8.23 13.24
N LEU A 163 -7.35 7.87 11.97
CA LEU A 163 -8.23 8.18 10.83
C LEU A 163 -9.34 7.16 10.64
N LEU A 164 -9.16 5.92 11.09
CA LEU A 164 -10.17 4.88 11.00
C LEU A 164 -11.37 5.15 11.92
N LYS A 165 -12.58 4.92 11.41
CA LYS A 165 -13.78 4.81 12.25
C LYS A 165 -13.63 3.68 13.27
N PRO A 166 -14.35 3.72 14.39
CA PRO A 166 -14.55 2.52 15.20
C PRO A 166 -15.12 1.39 14.33
N GLY A 167 -14.50 0.21 14.35
CA GLY A 167 -14.84 -0.91 13.48
C GLY A 167 -14.25 -0.85 12.07
N GLY A 168 -13.59 0.23 11.70
CA GLY A 168 -12.89 0.35 10.42
C GLY A 168 -11.65 -0.52 10.33
N GLU A 169 -11.15 -0.75 9.12
CA GLU A 169 -9.99 -1.60 8.89
C GLU A 169 -8.87 -0.95 8.08
N PHE A 170 -7.64 -1.33 8.39
CA PHE A 170 -6.49 -1.15 7.54
C PHE A 170 -6.19 -2.45 6.81
N TYR A 171 -6.37 -2.46 5.48
CA TYR A 171 -6.15 -3.61 4.60
C TYR A 171 -4.97 -3.30 3.69
N PHE A 172 -3.85 -4.02 3.84
CA PHE A 172 -2.66 -3.64 3.11
C PHE A 172 -1.79 -4.85 2.74
N SER A 173 -1.02 -4.68 1.66
CA SER A 173 -0.02 -5.63 1.22
C SER A 173 1.36 -5.00 1.28
N ASP A 174 2.34 -5.74 1.82
CA ASP A 174 3.73 -5.29 1.86
C ASP A 174 4.69 -6.49 1.91
N VAL A 175 5.99 -6.21 1.88
CA VAL A 175 7.04 -7.23 1.94
C VAL A 175 7.46 -7.49 3.38
N TYR A 176 7.57 -8.75 3.74
CA TYR A 176 8.05 -9.23 5.05
C TYR A 176 9.24 -10.14 4.88
N VAL A 177 9.96 -10.39 5.97
CA VAL A 177 11.16 -11.23 5.97
C VAL A 177 11.20 -12.14 7.21
N ASP A 178 11.81 -13.32 7.08
CA ASP A 178 11.89 -14.34 8.13
C ASP A 178 12.87 -14.00 9.27
N ARG A 179 13.63 -12.91 9.15
CA ARG A 179 14.64 -12.45 10.11
C ARG A 179 14.88 -10.96 10.04
N ARG A 180 15.53 -10.36 11.03
CA ARG A 180 15.98 -8.96 10.94
C ARG A 180 17.12 -8.85 9.94
N LEU A 181 17.00 -7.88 9.03
CA LEU A 181 17.98 -7.65 7.97
C LEU A 181 19.22 -6.92 8.50
N PRO A 182 20.42 -7.26 7.99
CA PRO A 182 21.63 -6.49 8.24
C PRO A 182 21.52 -5.05 7.69
N GLU A 183 22.23 -4.10 8.30
CA GLU A 183 22.25 -2.69 7.87
C GLU A 183 22.64 -2.52 6.39
N ALA A 184 23.57 -3.32 5.89
CA ALA A 184 23.99 -3.30 4.49
C ALA A 184 22.86 -3.61 3.52
N VAL A 185 21.89 -4.45 3.90
CA VAL A 185 20.69 -4.75 3.11
C VAL A 185 19.68 -3.60 3.25
N GLN A 186 19.46 -3.12 4.48
CA GLN A 186 18.50 -2.05 4.76
C GLN A 186 18.86 -0.73 4.09
N SER A 187 20.16 -0.42 3.96
CA SER A 187 20.66 0.83 3.37
C SER A 187 20.91 0.75 1.87
N HIS A 188 20.74 -0.43 1.24
CA HIS A 188 21.00 -0.59 -0.19
C HIS A 188 19.92 0.11 -1.03
N PRO A 189 20.24 1.09 -1.90
CA PRO A 189 19.27 1.96 -2.54
C PRO A 189 18.19 1.19 -3.34
N VAL A 190 18.59 0.21 -4.14
CA VAL A 190 17.65 -0.60 -4.95
C VAL A 190 16.76 -1.45 -4.06
N LEU A 191 17.35 -2.20 -3.08
CA LEU A 191 16.56 -3.03 -2.17
C LEU A 191 15.56 -2.20 -1.35
N TYR A 192 15.97 -1.01 -0.92
CA TYR A 192 15.09 -0.10 -0.20
C TYR A 192 13.98 0.44 -1.10
N GLY A 193 14.32 0.95 -2.28
CA GLY A 193 13.34 1.46 -3.26
C GLY A 193 12.31 0.42 -3.70
N GLU A 194 12.69 -0.86 -3.73
CA GLU A 194 11.79 -1.97 -4.08
C GLU A 194 11.22 -2.70 -2.85
N CYS A 195 11.06 -2.01 -1.72
CA CYS A 195 10.43 -2.47 -0.46
C CYS A 195 11.16 -3.60 0.28
N LEU A 196 12.22 -4.19 -0.28
CA LEU A 196 12.96 -5.29 0.34
C LEU A 196 13.86 -4.81 1.49
N GLY A 197 14.56 -3.68 1.31
CA GLY A 197 15.45 -3.12 2.34
C GLY A 197 14.72 -2.67 3.59
N GLY A 198 13.48 -2.19 3.43
CA GLY A 198 12.60 -1.79 4.54
C GLY A 198 11.70 -2.90 5.07
N ALA A 199 11.80 -4.13 4.53
CA ALA A 199 10.94 -5.25 4.91
C ALA A 199 11.05 -5.55 6.41
N LEU A 200 9.89 -5.67 7.06
CA LEU A 200 9.83 -5.97 8.48
C LEU A 200 9.95 -7.48 8.74
N TYR A 201 10.74 -7.82 9.76
CA TYR A 201 10.63 -9.14 10.36
C TYR A 201 9.22 -9.31 10.95
N TRP A 202 8.55 -10.45 10.69
CA TRP A 202 7.17 -10.73 11.06
C TRP A 202 6.84 -10.35 12.52
N ASN A 203 7.66 -10.81 13.47
CA ASN A 203 7.41 -10.54 14.89
C ASN A 203 7.61 -9.07 15.27
N ASP A 204 8.45 -8.32 14.55
CA ASP A 204 8.62 -6.89 14.78
C ASP A 204 7.39 -6.13 14.26
N PHE A 205 6.84 -6.53 13.11
CA PHE A 205 5.58 -6.00 12.60
C PHE A 205 4.43 -6.24 13.59
N LEU A 206 4.22 -7.48 14.03
CA LEU A 206 3.11 -7.82 14.94
C LEU A 206 3.19 -7.02 16.25
N ARG A 207 4.40 -6.84 16.81
CA ARG A 207 4.60 -5.99 18.00
C ARG A 207 4.31 -4.52 17.72
N MET A 208 4.71 -4.02 16.55
CA MET A 208 4.48 -2.64 16.15
C MET A 208 2.98 -2.37 15.95
N ALA A 209 2.25 -3.26 15.30
CA ALA A 209 0.81 -3.16 15.10
C ALA A 209 0.06 -3.13 16.44
N ARG A 210 0.39 -4.05 17.36
CA ARG A 210 -0.19 -4.05 18.72
C ARG A 210 0.16 -2.78 19.50
N GLY A 211 1.39 -2.28 19.35
CA GLY A 211 1.80 -0.99 19.94
C GLY A 211 1.04 0.22 19.41
N ALA A 212 0.40 0.11 18.25
CA ALA A 212 -0.47 1.11 17.66
C ALA A 212 -1.97 0.80 17.87
N ALA A 213 -2.30 -0.02 18.88
CA ALA A 213 -3.65 -0.44 19.26
C ALA A 213 -4.42 -1.31 18.23
N PHE A 214 -3.70 -1.94 17.30
CA PHE A 214 -4.25 -3.01 16.49
C PHE A 214 -3.97 -4.35 17.16
N THR A 215 -4.90 -4.83 17.96
CA THR A 215 -4.69 -5.98 18.88
C THR A 215 -4.57 -7.31 18.15
N ASP A 216 -5.29 -7.49 17.02
CA ASP A 216 -5.37 -8.73 16.26
C ASP A 216 -4.99 -8.52 14.78
N PRO A 217 -3.68 -8.49 14.44
CA PRO A 217 -3.24 -8.48 13.04
C PRO A 217 -3.54 -9.81 12.35
N ARG A 218 -4.40 -9.81 11.33
CA ARG A 218 -4.83 -11.01 10.60
C ARG A 218 -4.12 -11.12 9.26
N LEU A 219 -3.40 -12.21 9.07
CA LEU A 219 -2.83 -12.58 7.77
C LEU A 219 -3.97 -13.06 6.85
N VAL A 220 -4.09 -12.44 5.68
CA VAL A 220 -5.06 -12.82 4.64
C VAL A 220 -4.44 -13.82 3.67
N SER A 221 -3.24 -13.49 3.18
CA SER A 221 -2.48 -14.32 2.24
C SER A 221 -1.00 -13.94 2.29
N ASP A 222 -0.15 -14.88 1.93
CA ASP A 222 1.26 -14.64 1.68
C ASP A 222 1.76 -15.46 0.48
N ARG A 223 2.87 -15.01 -0.11
CA ARG A 223 3.61 -15.73 -1.11
C ARG A 223 5.11 -15.44 -0.99
N PRO A 224 5.98 -16.43 -1.22
CA PRO A 224 7.42 -16.20 -1.24
C PRO A 224 7.79 -15.29 -2.43
N LEU A 225 8.85 -14.49 -2.22
CA LEU A 225 9.46 -13.63 -3.23
C LEU A 225 10.83 -14.16 -3.57
N GLU A 226 11.15 -14.21 -4.87
CA GLU A 226 12.46 -14.59 -5.36
C GLU A 226 13.26 -13.33 -5.76
N ILE A 227 14.52 -13.30 -5.35
CA ILE A 227 15.48 -12.27 -5.79
C ILE A 227 16.33 -12.91 -6.88
N THR A 228 16.01 -12.59 -8.13
CA THR A 228 16.63 -13.21 -9.31
C THR A 228 17.96 -12.57 -9.70
N GLU A 229 18.22 -11.33 -9.28
CA GLU A 229 19.46 -10.63 -9.57
C GLU A 229 20.59 -11.18 -8.67
N PRO A 230 21.68 -11.78 -9.22
CA PRO A 230 22.66 -12.53 -8.44
C PRO A 230 23.41 -11.69 -7.38
N GLN A 231 23.67 -10.40 -7.66
CA GLN A 231 24.39 -9.54 -6.72
C GLN A 231 23.50 -9.20 -5.51
N LEU A 232 22.21 -8.93 -5.75
CA LEU A 232 21.25 -8.68 -4.70
C LEU A 232 20.98 -9.96 -3.89
N ALA A 233 20.84 -11.09 -4.56
CA ALA A 233 20.69 -12.40 -3.90
C ALA A 233 21.88 -12.73 -2.98
N ALA A 234 23.12 -12.46 -3.43
CA ALA A 234 24.31 -12.65 -2.60
C ALA A 234 24.32 -11.71 -1.38
N LEU A 235 23.83 -10.48 -1.52
CA LEU A 235 23.79 -9.49 -0.45
C LEU A 235 22.76 -9.86 0.64
N VAL A 236 21.59 -10.33 0.25
CA VAL A 236 20.53 -10.74 1.21
C VAL A 236 20.80 -12.11 1.84
N GLY A 237 21.63 -12.94 1.20
CA GLY A 237 22.06 -14.23 1.72
C GLY A 237 20.90 -15.21 1.90
N GLU A 238 20.74 -15.77 3.13
CA GLU A 238 19.69 -16.75 3.45
C GLU A 238 18.35 -16.13 3.85
N ALA A 239 18.20 -14.79 3.83
CA ALA A 239 16.94 -14.15 4.18
C ALA A 239 15.86 -14.51 3.17
N ARG A 240 14.67 -14.88 3.68
CA ARG A 240 13.52 -15.23 2.85
C ARG A 240 12.47 -14.15 2.94
N PHE A 241 12.10 -13.61 1.79
CA PHE A 241 11.11 -12.56 1.67
C PHE A 241 9.76 -13.10 1.23
N TYR A 242 8.72 -12.42 1.68
CA TYR A 242 7.33 -12.76 1.38
C TYR A 242 6.55 -11.49 1.07
N SER A 243 5.74 -11.50 0.02
CA SER A 243 4.66 -10.53 -0.10
C SER A 243 3.49 -11.04 0.71
N ALA A 244 2.97 -10.22 1.63
CA ALA A 244 1.85 -10.64 2.46
C ALA A 244 0.81 -9.53 2.63
N THR A 245 -0.45 -9.93 2.66
CA THR A 245 -1.60 -9.07 2.88
C THR A 245 -2.12 -9.27 4.29
N TYR A 246 -2.30 -8.18 5.01
CA TYR A 246 -2.83 -8.14 6.38
C TYR A 246 -4.09 -7.30 6.48
N ARG A 247 -4.91 -7.63 7.49
CA ARG A 247 -6.04 -6.83 7.99
C ARG A 247 -5.79 -6.44 9.44
N LEU A 248 -5.91 -5.17 9.74
CA LEU A 248 -5.86 -4.63 11.11
C LEU A 248 -7.17 -3.88 11.36
N PHE A 249 -7.86 -4.18 12.46
CA PHE A 249 -9.17 -3.59 12.77
C PHE A 249 -9.05 -2.57 13.91
N ASN A 250 -9.72 -1.42 13.76
CA ASN A 250 -9.87 -0.44 14.84
C ASN A 250 -11.03 -0.85 15.78
N ILE A 251 -10.81 -1.96 16.49
CA ILE A 251 -11.75 -2.54 17.47
C ILE A 251 -10.96 -2.79 18.76
N PRO A 252 -11.02 -1.86 19.76
CA PRO A 252 -10.24 -1.98 20.99
C PRO A 252 -10.52 -3.24 21.81
N GLU A 253 -11.75 -3.74 21.73
CA GLU A 253 -12.22 -4.92 22.47
C GLU A 253 -11.95 -6.23 21.74
N LEU A 254 -11.30 -6.20 20.57
CA LEU A 254 -10.93 -7.41 19.88
C LEU A 254 -9.90 -8.18 20.70
N GLU A 255 -10.13 -9.46 20.92
CA GLU A 255 -9.22 -10.30 21.68
C GLU A 255 -7.84 -10.38 21.04
N ASP A 256 -6.78 -10.35 21.88
CA ASP A 256 -5.43 -10.65 21.42
C ASP A 256 -5.38 -12.05 20.81
N ALA A 257 -4.95 -12.11 19.55
CA ALA A 257 -4.66 -13.32 18.79
C ALA A 257 -5.24 -14.60 19.40
N CYS A 258 -6.44 -14.98 19.02
CA CYS A 258 -6.89 -16.37 19.22
C CYS A 258 -5.92 -17.28 18.46
N GLU A 259 -4.97 -17.86 19.19
CA GLU A 259 -4.21 -19.00 18.75
C GLU A 259 -5.24 -20.14 18.63
N ASP A 260 -5.42 -20.76 17.52
CA ASP A 260 -6.29 -21.90 17.25
C ASP A 260 -7.79 -21.61 16.92
N HIS A 261 -8.01 -21.02 15.77
CA HIS A 261 -9.32 -21.22 15.10
C HIS A 261 -9.12 -21.64 13.65
#